data_f9c0d04ad9364396f33161c1057e24aa
#
_entry.id   f9c0d04ad9364396f33161c1057e24aa
#
_cell.length_a   1.000
_cell.length_b   1.000
_cell.length_c   1.000
_cell.angle_alpha   90.00
_cell.angle_beta   90.00
_cell.angle_gamma   90.00
#
_symmetry.space_group_name_H-M   'P 1'
#
loop_
_entity.id
_entity.type
_entity.pdbx_description
1 polymer ?
#
loop_
_entity_poly.entity_id
_entity_poly.type
_entity_poly.pdbx_seq_one_letter_code
_entity_poly.pdbx_strand_id
1 'polypeptide(L)'
;RQMCIRDSATLELGGKSPVIVFPDSNDDATADGVIAGMRFTRQGQSCTAGSRLYVHESIFDSFLEKVVAKLGQLKIGDPLDEASDIGAIISEGQFDKVCNYIRSGVEQGGTLVTGGPERPVEGDGFYVAPTIITGANADWDITRQEIFGPVLVVLPWSDEDDVIRAANDSDYGLAGYVWTKDISTAVRTANALEAVSYTH
;
A
#
# COMPACT_ATOMS: atom_id res chain seq x y z
N ARG A 1 44.06 7.97 6.89
CA ARG A 1 44.03 7.85 5.41
C ARG A 1 43.04 6.77 5.04
N GLN A 2 41.78 7.11 5.05
CA GLN A 2 40.78 6.27 4.40
C GLN A 2 40.48 6.91 3.04
N MET A 3 41.29 6.61 2.09
CA MET A 3 40.78 6.59 0.73
C MET A 3 39.99 5.30 0.58
N CYS A 4 38.76 5.31 1.03
CA CYS A 4 37.80 4.30 0.67
C CYS A 4 37.43 4.58 -0.78
N ILE A 5 38.16 4.01 -1.69
CA ILE A 5 37.66 3.81 -3.03
C ILE A 5 36.58 2.72 -2.86
N ARG A 6 35.33 3.15 -2.79
CA ARG A 6 34.19 2.24 -2.89
C ARG A 6 33.99 1.99 -4.37
N ASP A 7 34.37 0.83 -4.82
CA ASP A 7 34.17 0.41 -6.21
C ASP A 7 32.70 0.15 -6.51
N SER A 8 31.88 -0.14 -5.47
CA SER A 8 30.44 -0.32 -5.58
C SER A 8 29.74 -0.05 -4.26
N ALA A 9 28.44 0.25 -4.33
CA ALA A 9 27.55 0.34 -3.16
C ALA A 9 26.25 -0.39 -3.48
N THR A 10 25.72 -1.12 -2.49
CA THR A 10 24.36 -1.65 -2.51
C THR A 10 23.50 -0.73 -1.64
N LEU A 11 22.36 -0.30 -2.18
CA LEU A 11 21.44 0.60 -1.49
C LEU A 11 20.12 -0.13 -1.23
N GLU A 12 19.63 -0.02 0.00
CA GLU A 12 18.29 -0.46 0.41
C GLU A 12 17.47 0.80 0.62
N LEU A 13 16.55 1.09 -0.31
CA LEU A 13 15.77 2.33 -0.35
C LEU A 13 14.30 2.06 -0.06
N GLY A 14 13.60 3.09 0.45
CA GLY A 14 12.18 3.05 0.72
C GLY A 14 11.30 3.18 -0.52
N GLY A 15 10.00 3.03 -0.32
CA GLY A 15 9.00 3.17 -1.37
C GLY A 15 7.64 3.65 -0.86
N LYS A 16 6.90 4.31 -1.75
CA LYS A 16 5.48 4.63 -1.58
C LYS A 16 4.75 4.31 -2.89
N SER A 17 4.84 3.05 -3.27
CA SER A 17 4.49 2.59 -4.61
C SER A 17 3.02 2.81 -4.94
N PRO A 18 2.71 3.39 -6.12
CA PRO A 18 1.34 3.52 -6.60
C PRO A 18 0.82 2.19 -7.16
N VAL A 19 -0.47 1.96 -6.96
CA VAL A 19 -1.27 0.92 -7.61
C VAL A 19 -2.41 1.60 -8.33
N ILE A 20 -2.49 1.50 -9.65
CA ILE A 20 -3.53 2.13 -10.46
C ILE A 20 -4.47 1.05 -10.99
N VAL A 21 -5.77 1.16 -10.65
CA VAL A 21 -6.82 0.23 -11.08
C VAL A 21 -7.77 0.94 -12.04
N PHE A 22 -7.80 0.46 -13.28
CA PHE A 22 -8.66 0.96 -14.35
C PHE A 22 -10.08 0.38 -14.26
N PRO A 23 -11.09 1.02 -14.89
CA PRO A 23 -12.48 0.59 -14.83
C PRO A 23 -12.74 -0.86 -15.28
N ASP A 24 -11.96 -1.36 -16.21
CA ASP A 24 -12.08 -2.71 -16.79
C ASP A 24 -11.56 -3.82 -15.87
N SER A 25 -10.93 -3.47 -14.75
CA SER A 25 -10.31 -4.38 -13.79
C SER A 25 -11.06 -4.46 -12.45
N ASN A 26 -12.38 -4.23 -12.44
CA ASN A 26 -13.21 -4.39 -11.25
C ASN A 26 -13.60 -5.85 -11.00
N ASP A 27 -12.62 -6.70 -10.72
CA ASP A 27 -12.84 -8.12 -10.46
C ASP A 27 -12.06 -8.64 -9.23
N ASP A 28 -12.37 -9.87 -8.83
CA ASP A 28 -11.79 -10.50 -7.65
C ASP A 28 -10.29 -10.77 -7.79
N ALA A 29 -9.83 -11.09 -9.00
CA ALA A 29 -8.43 -11.36 -9.27
C ALA A 29 -7.58 -10.07 -9.09
N THR A 30 -8.12 -8.94 -9.53
CA THR A 30 -7.48 -7.63 -9.31
C THR A 30 -7.44 -7.27 -7.81
N ALA A 31 -8.54 -7.52 -7.07
CA ALA A 31 -8.56 -7.29 -5.63
C ALA A 31 -7.53 -8.17 -4.89
N ASP A 32 -7.41 -9.45 -5.25
CA ASP A 32 -6.39 -10.36 -4.74
C ASP A 32 -4.98 -9.85 -5.07
N GLY A 33 -4.79 -9.37 -6.29
CA GLY A 33 -3.52 -8.79 -6.73
C GLY A 33 -3.13 -7.53 -5.99
N VAL A 34 -4.08 -6.64 -5.68
CA VAL A 34 -3.85 -5.44 -4.85
C VAL A 34 -3.45 -5.84 -3.43
N ILE A 35 -4.15 -6.81 -2.83
CA ILE A 35 -3.82 -7.32 -1.49
C ILE A 35 -2.42 -7.94 -1.46
N ALA A 36 -2.10 -8.77 -2.45
CA ALA A 36 -0.77 -9.36 -2.59
C ALA A 36 0.31 -8.31 -2.85
N GLY A 37 0.04 -7.30 -3.69
CA GLY A 37 0.94 -6.19 -4.00
C GLY A 37 1.22 -5.29 -2.79
N MET A 38 0.24 -5.08 -1.92
CA MET A 38 0.42 -4.37 -0.65
C MET A 38 1.23 -5.17 0.38
N ARG A 39 1.44 -6.47 0.16
CA ARG A 39 2.18 -7.35 1.08
C ARG A 39 1.56 -7.45 2.48
N PHE A 40 0.23 -7.48 2.58
CA PHE A 40 -0.44 -7.59 3.89
C PHE A 40 0.01 -8.81 4.68
N THR A 41 0.23 -9.97 4.04
CA THR A 41 0.77 -11.18 4.69
C THR A 41 2.21 -11.04 5.20
N ARG A 42 2.88 -9.94 4.86
CA ARG A 42 4.17 -9.51 5.41
C ARG A 42 4.03 -8.22 6.22
N GLN A 43 2.84 -7.95 6.75
CA GLN A 43 2.49 -6.77 7.53
C GLN A 43 2.76 -5.45 6.79
N GLY A 44 2.76 -5.43 5.45
CA GLY A 44 3.16 -4.26 4.67
C GLY A 44 4.61 -3.82 4.85
N GLN A 45 5.44 -4.63 5.53
CA GLN A 45 6.85 -4.35 5.76
C GLN A 45 7.68 -4.75 4.53
N SER A 46 7.52 -3.97 3.48
CA SER A 46 8.21 -4.18 2.19
C SER A 46 8.38 -2.83 1.48
N CYS A 47 9.59 -2.57 0.98
CA CYS A 47 9.89 -1.35 0.22
C CYS A 47 9.08 -1.24 -1.08
N THR A 48 8.66 -2.37 -1.66
CA THR A 48 7.83 -2.41 -2.87
C THR A 48 6.33 -2.47 -2.58
N ALA A 49 5.87 -2.36 -1.31
CA ALA A 49 4.45 -2.42 -1.00
C ALA A 49 3.67 -1.34 -1.75
N GLY A 50 2.61 -1.76 -2.47
CA GLY A 50 1.70 -0.88 -3.20
C GLY A 50 0.76 -0.15 -2.25
N SER A 51 1.26 0.84 -1.53
CA SER A 51 0.59 1.46 -0.38
C SER A 51 -0.28 2.67 -0.73
N ARG A 52 -0.23 3.15 -2.00
CA ARG A 52 -1.15 4.16 -2.55
C ARG A 52 -1.99 3.50 -3.64
N LEU A 53 -3.25 3.21 -3.35
CA LEU A 53 -4.18 2.60 -4.28
C LEU A 53 -5.05 3.68 -4.94
N TYR A 54 -4.86 3.88 -6.24
CA TYR A 54 -5.67 4.74 -7.07
C TYR A 54 -6.73 3.91 -7.78
N VAL A 55 -8.01 4.15 -7.48
CA VAL A 55 -9.16 3.44 -8.07
C VAL A 55 -9.98 4.41 -8.88
N HIS A 56 -10.30 4.05 -10.14
CA HIS A 56 -11.15 4.90 -10.97
C HIS A 56 -12.53 5.11 -10.32
N GLU A 57 -13.01 6.36 -10.35
CA GLU A 57 -14.23 6.76 -9.64
C GLU A 57 -15.46 5.92 -9.98
N SER A 58 -15.59 5.48 -11.26
CA SER A 58 -16.74 4.67 -11.70
C SER A 58 -16.84 3.29 -11.05
N ILE A 59 -15.76 2.80 -10.44
CA ILE A 59 -15.71 1.48 -9.78
C ILE A 59 -15.28 1.59 -8.31
N PHE A 60 -15.08 2.80 -7.80
CA PHE A 60 -14.42 3.04 -6.51
C PHE A 60 -15.08 2.26 -5.36
N ASP A 61 -16.36 2.48 -5.12
CA ASP A 61 -17.07 1.85 -3.99
C ASP A 61 -17.13 0.33 -4.16
N SER A 62 -17.51 -0.16 -5.34
CA SER A 62 -17.66 -1.60 -5.59
C SER A 62 -16.34 -2.37 -5.56
N PHE A 63 -15.24 -1.73 -5.97
CA PHE A 63 -13.91 -2.33 -5.87
C PHE A 63 -13.39 -2.30 -4.43
N LEU A 64 -13.60 -1.20 -3.70
CA LEU A 64 -13.23 -1.08 -2.30
C LEU A 64 -13.93 -2.12 -1.43
N GLU A 65 -15.25 -2.36 -1.66
CA GLU A 65 -16.00 -3.42 -0.98
C GLU A 65 -15.37 -4.80 -1.17
N LYS A 66 -14.92 -5.13 -2.40
CA LYS A 66 -14.23 -6.40 -2.67
C LYS A 66 -12.92 -6.53 -1.89
N VAL A 67 -12.11 -5.49 -1.89
CA VAL A 67 -10.83 -5.47 -1.16
C VAL A 67 -11.07 -5.66 0.34
N VAL A 68 -12.03 -4.92 0.92
CA VAL A 68 -12.38 -5.00 2.35
C VAL A 68 -12.88 -6.40 2.70
N ALA A 69 -13.80 -6.97 1.89
CA ALA A 69 -14.34 -8.30 2.14
C ALA A 69 -13.25 -9.39 2.13
N LYS A 70 -12.27 -9.28 1.22
CA LYS A 70 -11.14 -10.22 1.15
C LYS A 70 -10.16 -10.03 2.31
N LEU A 71 -9.85 -8.79 2.69
CA LEU A 71 -9.01 -8.51 3.86
C LEU A 71 -9.61 -9.04 5.15
N GLY A 72 -10.92 -8.98 5.31
CA GLY A 72 -11.64 -9.52 6.46
C GLY A 72 -11.55 -11.04 6.61
N GLN A 73 -11.08 -11.76 5.60
CA GLN A 73 -10.84 -13.20 5.65
C GLN A 73 -9.45 -13.57 6.18
N LEU A 74 -8.50 -12.61 6.19
CA LEU A 74 -7.15 -12.85 6.64
C LEU A 74 -7.10 -12.94 8.18
N LYS A 75 -6.48 -13.99 8.68
CA LYS A 75 -6.34 -14.27 10.11
C LYS A 75 -5.04 -13.66 10.63
N ILE A 76 -5.16 -12.86 11.66
CA ILE A 76 -4.02 -12.26 12.37
C ILE A 76 -3.74 -13.14 13.60
N GLY A 77 -2.50 -13.56 13.79
CA GLY A 77 -2.16 -14.42 14.90
C GLY A 77 -0.67 -14.74 15.01
N ASP A 78 -0.37 -15.73 15.84
CA ASP A 78 1.00 -16.22 16.05
C ASP A 78 1.61 -16.67 14.71
N PRO A 79 2.80 -16.17 14.34
CA PRO A 79 3.47 -16.57 13.09
C PRO A 79 3.92 -18.04 13.07
N LEU A 80 3.89 -18.74 14.18
CA LEU A 80 4.14 -20.18 14.27
C LEU A 80 2.86 -21.03 14.14
N ASP A 81 1.69 -20.42 14.14
CA ASP A 81 0.43 -21.08 13.87
C ASP A 81 0.17 -21.08 12.35
N GLU A 82 0.09 -22.26 11.74
CA GLU A 82 -0.21 -22.46 10.31
C GLU A 82 -1.56 -21.86 9.89
N ALA A 83 -2.46 -21.60 10.84
CA ALA A 83 -3.74 -20.94 10.57
C ALA A 83 -3.64 -19.41 10.46
N SER A 84 -2.49 -18.82 10.80
CA SER A 84 -2.27 -17.37 10.74
C SER A 84 -1.80 -16.93 9.35
N ASP A 85 -2.46 -15.93 8.78
CA ASP A 85 -2.05 -15.29 7.52
C ASP A 85 -1.13 -14.09 7.75
N ILE A 86 -1.29 -13.40 8.89
CA ILE A 86 -0.59 -12.14 9.22
C ILE A 86 -0.03 -12.25 10.64
N GLY A 87 1.28 -12.09 10.77
CA GLY A 87 1.99 -12.05 12.05
C GLY A 87 2.14 -10.63 12.62
N ALA A 88 2.99 -10.51 13.65
CA ALA A 88 3.30 -9.24 14.30
C ALA A 88 4.25 -8.35 13.48
N ILE A 89 4.19 -7.05 13.72
CA ILE A 89 5.19 -6.05 13.29
C ILE A 89 6.51 -6.32 14.00
N ILE A 90 7.63 -5.98 13.35
CA ILE A 90 8.99 -6.35 13.77
C ILE A 90 9.39 -5.83 15.16
N SER A 91 8.86 -4.70 15.62
CA SER A 91 9.23 -4.08 16.88
C SER A 91 8.18 -3.12 17.40
N GLU A 92 8.26 -2.78 18.69
CA GLU A 92 7.40 -1.78 19.34
C GLU A 92 7.51 -0.40 18.66
N GLY A 93 8.72 0.08 18.40
CA GLY A 93 8.91 1.37 17.74
C GLY A 93 8.30 1.44 16.33
N GLN A 94 8.31 0.33 15.58
CA GLN A 94 7.65 0.27 14.28
C GLN A 94 6.12 0.18 14.43
N PHE A 95 5.63 -0.57 15.45
CA PHE A 95 4.22 -0.60 15.78
C PHE A 95 3.70 0.81 16.12
N ASP A 96 4.38 1.54 16.99
CA ASP A 96 4.01 2.91 17.36
C ASP A 96 4.03 3.84 16.16
N LYS A 97 5.05 3.74 15.31
CA LYS A 97 5.12 4.50 14.05
C LYS A 97 3.89 4.26 13.18
N VAL A 98 3.52 3.01 12.94
CA VAL A 98 2.36 2.65 12.11
C VAL A 98 1.07 3.18 12.73
N CYS A 99 0.85 2.95 14.03
CA CYS A 99 -0.33 3.44 14.73
C CYS A 99 -0.43 4.97 14.72
N ASN A 100 0.69 5.69 14.82
CA ASN A 100 0.72 7.14 14.77
C ASN A 100 0.33 7.67 13.38
N TYR A 101 0.78 7.03 12.28
CA TYR A 101 0.33 7.39 10.94
C TYR A 101 -1.17 7.18 10.76
N ILE A 102 -1.73 6.08 11.27
CA ILE A 102 -3.16 5.81 11.20
C ILE A 102 -3.95 6.88 11.96
N ARG A 103 -3.54 7.18 13.22
CA ARG A 103 -4.19 8.23 14.04
C ARG A 103 -4.13 9.59 13.36
N SER A 104 -2.94 10.00 12.90
CA SER A 104 -2.76 11.27 12.21
C SER A 104 -3.61 11.37 10.95
N GLY A 105 -3.71 10.31 10.15
CA GLY A 105 -4.55 10.29 8.95
C GLY A 105 -6.03 10.49 9.27
N VAL A 106 -6.52 9.85 10.34
CA VAL A 106 -7.92 10.01 10.80
C VAL A 106 -8.14 11.40 11.40
N GLU A 107 -7.24 11.90 12.22
CA GLU A 107 -7.31 13.24 12.83
C GLU A 107 -7.32 14.36 11.80
N GLN A 108 -6.66 14.17 10.67
CA GLN A 108 -6.66 15.10 9.53
C GLN A 108 -7.94 15.03 8.69
N GLY A 109 -8.84 14.07 8.96
CA GLY A 109 -10.14 13.95 8.29
C GLY A 109 -10.27 12.74 7.36
N GLY A 110 -9.29 11.86 7.31
CA GLY A 110 -9.37 10.59 6.59
C GLY A 110 -10.41 9.66 7.20
N THR A 111 -11.07 8.88 6.36
CA THR A 111 -12.07 7.89 6.78
C THR A 111 -11.40 6.54 6.96
N LEU A 112 -11.43 6.01 8.18
CA LEU A 112 -11.01 4.64 8.47
C LEU A 112 -12.09 3.66 7.97
N VAL A 113 -11.77 2.89 6.94
CA VAL A 113 -12.70 1.93 6.33
C VAL A 113 -12.63 0.57 7.04
N THR A 114 -11.43 0.12 7.36
CA THR A 114 -11.17 -1.12 8.11
C THR A 114 -9.84 -1.05 8.84
N GLY A 115 -9.62 -1.93 9.81
CA GLY A 115 -8.41 -1.94 10.63
C GLY A 115 -8.41 -0.85 11.69
N GLY A 116 -7.26 -0.23 11.90
CA GLY A 116 -7.08 0.86 12.86
C GLY A 116 -5.84 0.69 13.74
N PRO A 117 -5.59 1.64 14.66
CA PRO A 117 -4.41 1.65 15.51
C PRO A 117 -4.56 0.75 16.75
N GLU A 118 -5.69 0.06 16.88
CA GLU A 118 -5.97 -0.83 18.01
C GLU A 118 -5.28 -2.19 17.78
N ARG A 119 -4.87 -2.84 18.86
CA ARG A 119 -4.32 -4.20 18.79
C ARG A 119 -5.45 -5.21 18.48
N PRO A 120 -5.39 -5.93 17.34
CA PRO A 120 -6.45 -6.85 16.95
C PRO A 120 -6.38 -8.20 17.69
N VAL A 121 -5.26 -8.48 18.35
CA VAL A 121 -5.00 -9.74 19.08
C VAL A 121 -4.51 -9.41 20.48
N GLU A 122 -5.03 -10.12 21.49
CA GLU A 122 -4.57 -10.01 22.87
C GLU A 122 -3.18 -10.65 23.02
N GLY A 123 -2.36 -10.12 23.95
CA GLY A 123 -1.02 -10.61 24.25
C GLY A 123 0.09 -9.60 23.98
N ASP A 124 1.33 -10.05 24.05
CA ASP A 124 2.53 -9.19 24.00
C ASP A 124 3.00 -8.87 22.57
N GLY A 125 2.36 -9.42 21.53
CA GLY A 125 2.72 -9.19 20.12
C GLY A 125 2.36 -7.80 19.61
N PHE A 126 3.17 -7.27 18.70
CA PHE A 126 2.96 -5.98 18.04
C PHE A 126 2.07 -6.14 16.78
N TYR A 127 0.82 -6.56 16.97
CA TYR A 127 -0.11 -6.81 15.89
C TYR A 127 -0.83 -5.54 15.45
N VAL A 128 -0.90 -5.31 14.13
CA VAL A 128 -1.70 -4.27 13.49
C VAL A 128 -2.59 -4.91 12.44
N ALA A 129 -3.87 -4.60 12.48
CA ALA A 129 -4.82 -5.10 11.47
C ALA A 129 -4.55 -4.43 10.11
N PRO A 130 -4.78 -5.15 8.98
CA PRO A 130 -4.86 -4.52 7.67
C PRO A 130 -5.77 -3.31 7.71
N THR A 131 -5.19 -2.15 7.43
CA THR A 131 -5.86 -0.86 7.59
C THR A 131 -6.05 -0.19 6.24
N ILE A 132 -7.26 0.27 5.97
CA ILE A 132 -7.60 1.07 4.78
C ILE A 132 -8.12 2.42 5.22
N ILE A 133 -7.55 3.48 4.62
CA ILE A 133 -7.99 4.86 4.80
C ILE A 133 -8.35 5.45 3.45
N THR A 134 -9.52 6.09 3.38
CA THR A 134 -10.00 6.87 2.22
C THR A 134 -10.13 8.35 2.58
N GLY A 135 -10.34 9.20 1.58
CA GLY A 135 -10.52 10.64 1.80
C GLY A 135 -9.26 11.36 2.28
N ALA A 136 -8.12 10.70 2.25
CA ALA A 136 -6.84 11.34 2.55
C ALA A 136 -6.45 12.31 1.43
N ASN A 137 -5.85 13.45 1.81
CA ASN A 137 -5.29 14.38 0.85
C ASN A 137 -3.91 13.89 0.35
N ALA A 138 -3.56 14.25 -0.87
CA ALA A 138 -2.26 13.92 -1.47
C ALA A 138 -1.06 14.44 -0.66
N ASP A 139 -1.21 15.58 0.03
CA ASP A 139 -0.14 16.22 0.80
C ASP A 139 0.03 15.70 2.23
N TRP A 140 -0.84 14.80 2.69
CA TRP A 140 -0.74 14.28 4.04
C TRP A 140 0.39 13.26 4.18
N ASP A 141 1.01 13.22 5.35
CA ASP A 141 2.11 12.28 5.63
C ASP A 141 1.71 10.82 5.39
N ILE A 142 0.48 10.44 5.73
CA ILE A 142 -0.02 9.08 5.49
C ILE A 142 -0.03 8.71 4.00
N THR A 143 -0.20 9.70 3.10
CA THR A 143 -0.17 9.51 1.64
C THR A 143 1.25 9.59 1.08
N ARG A 144 2.12 10.44 1.64
CA ARG A 144 3.45 10.72 1.11
C ARG A 144 4.56 9.85 1.70
N GLN A 145 4.52 9.57 3.01
CA GLN A 145 5.63 8.93 3.72
C GLN A 145 5.54 7.39 3.70
N GLU A 146 6.70 6.73 3.68
CA GLU A 146 6.77 5.28 3.84
C GLU A 146 6.43 4.88 5.28
N ILE A 147 5.28 4.22 5.45
CA ILE A 147 4.81 3.75 6.76
C ILE A 147 5.53 2.48 7.16
N PHE A 148 5.78 1.57 6.20
CA PHE A 148 6.35 0.24 6.39
C PHE A 148 5.50 -0.59 7.36
N GLY A 149 4.19 -0.62 7.09
CA GLY A 149 3.14 -1.27 7.89
C GLY A 149 1.93 -1.60 7.04
N PRO A 150 0.93 -2.32 7.57
CA PRO A 150 -0.22 -2.82 6.81
C PRO A 150 -1.29 -1.72 6.61
N VAL A 151 -0.89 -0.59 6.03
CA VAL A 151 -1.75 0.59 5.83
C VAL A 151 -1.81 0.94 4.35
N LEU A 152 -3.01 0.88 3.79
CA LEU A 152 -3.33 1.20 2.41
C LEU A 152 -4.15 2.50 2.35
N VAL A 153 -3.66 3.49 1.63
CA VAL A 153 -4.42 4.71 1.32
C VAL A 153 -5.10 4.53 -0.03
N VAL A 154 -6.41 4.76 -0.08
CA VAL A 154 -7.20 4.60 -1.31
C VAL A 154 -7.70 5.96 -1.79
N LEU A 155 -7.38 6.28 -3.02
CA LEU A 155 -7.59 7.58 -3.66
C LEU A 155 -8.43 7.40 -4.94
N PRO A 156 -9.48 8.20 -5.17
CA PRO A 156 -10.22 8.18 -6.42
C PRO A 156 -9.46 8.91 -7.53
N TRP A 157 -9.69 8.50 -8.77
CA TRP A 157 -9.22 9.20 -9.96
C TRP A 157 -10.21 9.08 -11.11
N SER A 158 -10.18 10.01 -12.08
CA SER A 158 -11.06 10.02 -13.25
C SER A 158 -10.34 10.28 -14.56
N ASP A 159 -9.19 10.93 -14.54
CA ASP A 159 -8.38 11.25 -15.72
C ASP A 159 -7.02 10.53 -15.65
N GLU A 160 -6.61 9.88 -16.77
CA GLU A 160 -5.39 9.07 -16.82
C GLU A 160 -4.12 9.93 -16.63
N ASP A 161 -4.07 11.11 -17.21
CA ASP A 161 -2.91 11.99 -17.08
C ASP A 161 -2.80 12.53 -15.65
N ASP A 162 -3.94 12.79 -15.00
CA ASP A 162 -3.99 13.26 -13.62
C ASP A 162 -3.52 12.18 -12.64
N VAL A 163 -3.96 10.93 -12.81
CA VAL A 163 -3.52 9.84 -11.93
C VAL A 163 -2.04 9.51 -12.12
N ILE A 164 -1.51 9.60 -13.34
CA ILE A 164 -0.08 9.42 -13.60
C ILE A 164 0.73 10.52 -12.90
N ARG A 165 0.30 11.79 -13.00
CA ARG A 165 0.95 12.89 -12.28
C ARG A 165 0.90 12.68 -10.77
N ALA A 166 -0.25 12.29 -10.22
CA ALA A 166 -0.40 12.01 -8.79
C ALA A 166 0.44 10.81 -8.33
N ALA A 167 0.55 9.77 -9.15
CA ALA A 167 1.39 8.61 -8.88
C ALA A 167 2.88 8.97 -8.82
N ASN A 168 3.34 9.87 -9.72
CA ASN A 168 4.71 10.33 -9.82
C ASN A 168 5.05 11.44 -8.81
N ASP A 169 4.05 12.13 -8.23
CA ASP A 169 4.27 13.13 -7.18
C ASP A 169 4.66 12.44 -5.85
N SER A 170 5.90 12.01 -5.79
CA SER A 170 6.48 11.27 -4.67
C SER A 170 7.99 11.41 -4.65
N ASP A 171 8.58 11.43 -3.45
CA ASP A 171 10.03 11.38 -3.27
C ASP A 171 10.60 9.96 -3.53
N TYR A 172 9.74 8.99 -3.82
CA TYR A 172 10.09 7.60 -4.07
C TYR A 172 9.85 7.23 -5.54
N GLY A 173 10.61 6.26 -6.04
CA GLY A 173 10.49 5.76 -7.42
C GLY A 173 10.81 4.28 -7.54
N LEU A 174 10.45 3.45 -6.53
CA LEU A 174 10.89 2.06 -6.48
C LEU A 174 10.03 1.12 -7.32
N ALA A 175 8.72 1.09 -7.11
CA ALA A 175 7.81 0.19 -7.83
C ALA A 175 6.51 0.87 -8.23
N GLY A 176 5.82 0.32 -9.24
CA GLY A 176 4.51 0.71 -9.70
C GLY A 176 3.69 -0.49 -10.14
N TYR A 177 2.39 -0.45 -9.98
CA TYR A 177 1.44 -1.51 -10.32
C TYR A 177 0.31 -0.93 -11.15
N VAL A 178 0.00 -1.59 -12.26
CA VAL A 178 -1.09 -1.17 -13.17
C VAL A 178 -2.02 -2.36 -13.42
N TRP A 179 -3.30 -2.15 -13.19
CA TRP A 179 -4.35 -3.14 -13.38
C TRP A 179 -5.34 -2.68 -14.45
N THR A 180 -5.26 -3.29 -15.62
CA THR A 180 -6.16 -3.11 -16.75
C THR A 180 -6.16 -4.35 -17.64
N LYS A 181 -7.23 -4.60 -18.36
CA LYS A 181 -7.34 -5.68 -19.35
C LYS A 181 -6.86 -5.26 -20.74
N ASP A 182 -6.62 -3.96 -20.95
CA ASP A 182 -6.09 -3.41 -22.21
C ASP A 182 -4.56 -3.32 -22.13
N ILE A 183 -3.87 -4.12 -22.94
CA ILE A 183 -2.42 -4.14 -23.00
C ILE A 183 -1.81 -2.79 -23.44
N SER A 184 -2.49 -2.03 -24.29
CA SER A 184 -2.00 -0.73 -24.75
C SER A 184 -2.02 0.29 -23.62
N THR A 185 -3.08 0.30 -22.83
CA THR A 185 -3.21 1.09 -21.61
C THR A 185 -2.16 0.66 -20.57
N ALA A 186 -2.01 -0.66 -20.34
CA ALA A 186 -1.02 -1.16 -19.39
C ALA A 186 0.40 -0.69 -19.71
N VAL A 187 0.83 -0.84 -20.97
CA VAL A 187 2.18 -0.46 -21.41
C VAL A 187 2.37 1.06 -21.39
N ARG A 188 1.37 1.82 -21.86
CA ARG A 188 1.43 3.29 -21.86
C ARG A 188 1.55 3.85 -20.45
N THR A 189 0.69 3.40 -19.54
CA THR A 189 0.70 3.84 -18.14
C THR A 189 1.99 3.42 -17.44
N ALA A 190 2.43 2.17 -17.61
CA ALA A 190 3.67 1.69 -17.01
C ALA A 190 4.89 2.52 -17.47
N ASN A 191 4.96 2.87 -18.76
CA ASN A 191 6.05 3.69 -19.30
C ASN A 191 6.02 5.14 -18.80
N ALA A 192 4.86 5.64 -18.37
CA ALA A 192 4.70 6.98 -17.86
C ALA A 192 4.96 7.10 -16.35
N LEU A 193 4.98 5.99 -15.62
CA LEU A 193 5.32 5.97 -14.20
C LEU A 193 6.84 6.08 -13.98
N GLU A 194 7.24 6.93 -13.04
CA GLU A 194 8.63 7.11 -12.61
C GLU A 194 9.01 6.07 -11.55
N ALA A 195 9.10 4.80 -11.95
CA ALA A 195 9.48 3.69 -11.08
C ALA A 195 10.53 2.80 -11.77
N VAL A 196 11.32 2.07 -10.99
CA VAL A 196 12.37 1.17 -11.52
C VAL A 196 11.93 -0.29 -11.60
N SER A 197 10.81 -0.65 -10.97
CA SER A 197 10.21 -2.00 -10.99
C SER A 197 8.71 -1.90 -11.26
N TYR A 198 8.24 -2.68 -12.25
CA TYR A 198 6.84 -2.69 -12.67
C TYR A 198 6.24 -4.08 -12.59
N THR A 199 4.94 -4.15 -12.23
CA THR A 199 4.10 -5.35 -12.33
C THR A 199 2.80 -4.99 -13.02
N HIS A 200 2.45 -5.71 -14.06
CA HIS A 200 1.25 -5.51 -14.87
C HIS A 200 0.70 -6.83 -15.43
#